data_a43f90afb4b8845324a1a4beb28e2237
#
_entry.id   a43f90afb4b8845324a1a4beb28e2237
#
_cell.length_a   1.000
_cell.length_b   1.000
_cell.length_c   1.000
_cell.angle_alpha   90.00
_cell.angle_beta   90.00
_cell.angle_gamma   90.00
#
_symmetry.space_group_name_H-M   'P 1'
#
loop_
_entity.id
_entity.type
_entity.pdbx_description
1 polymer ?
#
loop_
_entity_poly.entity_id
_entity_poly.type
_entity_poly.pdbx_seq_one_letter_code
_entity_poly.pdbx_strand_id
1 'polypeptide(L)'
;MIEINNLSKSYGINKIFENESITLTNSCIYALVGVNGIGKSTFLNSIIQPSTLDKGSVKIDDIPSTDFTAKYHYAFVPDTKDMFLNLTGKEYLQFVSELYNQKEKFDELLAIYIPKLKLENSLEQTISSYSLGMKQRLGLAQAMME
;
A
#
# COMPACT_ATOMS: atom_id res chain seq x y z
N MET A 1 5.48 5.81 -13.47
CA MET A 1 6.87 6.17 -13.07
C MET A 1 6.86 6.81 -11.68
N ILE A 2 7.86 6.50 -10.82
CA ILE A 2 7.98 7.16 -9.51
C ILE A 2 9.32 7.89 -9.47
N GLU A 3 9.27 9.20 -9.25
CA GLU A 3 10.45 10.05 -9.12
C GLU A 3 10.60 10.50 -7.66
N ILE A 4 11.74 10.24 -7.08
CA ILE A 4 12.09 10.59 -5.71
C ILE A 4 13.26 11.55 -5.77
N ASN A 5 13.13 12.73 -5.17
CA ASN A 5 14.13 13.79 -5.22
C ASN A 5 14.50 14.27 -3.82
N ASN A 6 15.79 14.13 -3.47
CA ASN A 6 16.42 14.63 -2.23
C ASN A 6 15.66 14.21 -0.96
N LEU A 7 15.18 12.98 -0.93
CA LEU A 7 14.38 12.44 0.16
C LEU A 7 15.22 12.33 1.43
N SER A 8 14.71 12.86 2.54
CA SER A 8 15.35 12.74 3.85
C SER A 8 14.33 12.42 4.92
N LYS A 9 14.70 11.54 5.84
CA LYS A 9 13.88 11.15 6.99
C LYS A 9 14.71 10.83 8.21
N SER A 10 14.26 11.35 9.35
CA SER A 10 14.84 11.08 10.66
C SER A 10 13.76 10.78 11.70
N TYR A 11 14.09 10.04 12.73
CA TYR A 11 13.30 9.90 13.95
C TYR A 11 14.13 10.37 15.14
N GLY A 12 13.83 11.58 15.63
CA GLY A 12 14.66 12.25 16.63
C GLY A 12 16.08 12.49 16.08
N ILE A 13 17.09 11.97 16.76
CA ILE A 13 18.50 12.09 16.35
C ILE A 13 18.92 11.02 15.32
N ASN A 14 18.11 10.01 15.10
CA ASN A 14 18.46 8.89 14.23
C ASN A 14 18.06 9.20 12.78
N LYS A 15 19.04 9.44 11.92
CA LYS A 15 18.83 9.55 10.47
C LYS A 15 18.56 8.19 9.89
N ILE A 16 17.49 8.07 9.10
CA ILE A 16 17.12 6.84 8.38
C ILE A 16 17.70 6.87 6.97
N PHE A 17 17.50 7.99 6.27
CA PHE A 17 18.11 8.26 4.96
C PHE A 17 18.24 9.79 4.78
N GLU A 18 19.17 10.21 3.93
CA GLU A 18 19.50 11.62 3.72
C GLU A 18 19.86 11.89 2.25
N ASN A 19 19.12 12.83 1.63
CA ASN A 19 19.31 13.28 0.24
C ASN A 19 19.24 12.16 -0.81
N GLU A 20 18.42 11.13 -0.57
CA GLU A 20 18.25 10.03 -1.52
C GLU A 20 17.43 10.46 -2.73
N SER A 21 17.91 10.12 -3.91
CA SER A 21 17.21 10.39 -5.16
C SER A 21 17.23 9.14 -6.05
N ILE A 22 16.07 8.74 -6.53
CA ILE A 22 15.92 7.57 -7.42
C ILE A 22 14.72 7.74 -8.31
N THR A 23 14.80 7.23 -9.54
CA THR A 23 13.68 7.10 -10.47
C THR A 23 13.36 5.63 -10.69
N LEU A 24 12.12 5.25 -10.40
CA LEU A 24 11.59 3.92 -10.67
C LEU A 24 10.73 3.99 -11.93
N THR A 25 11.21 3.37 -12.99
CA THR A 25 10.53 3.38 -14.30
C THR A 25 9.41 2.34 -14.35
N ASN A 26 8.43 2.55 -15.23
CA ASN A 26 7.35 1.59 -15.44
C ASN A 26 7.85 0.28 -16.05
N SER A 27 7.03 -0.77 -15.92
CA SER A 27 7.30 -2.12 -16.47
C SER A 27 8.53 -2.82 -15.88
N CYS A 28 9.00 -2.40 -14.72
CA CYS A 28 10.09 -3.04 -14.00
C CYS A 28 9.63 -3.51 -12.62
N ILE A 29 10.27 -4.57 -12.11
CA ILE A 29 10.14 -5.01 -10.72
C ILE A 29 11.38 -4.57 -9.98
N TYR A 30 11.20 -3.82 -8.90
CA TYR A 30 12.27 -3.35 -8.03
C TYR A 30 12.21 -4.07 -6.68
N ALA A 31 13.35 -4.52 -6.19
CA ALA A 31 13.47 -5.12 -4.86
C ALA A 31 14.27 -4.21 -3.93
N LEU A 32 13.64 -3.77 -2.84
CA LEU A 32 14.32 -3.03 -1.79
C LEU A 32 14.88 -4.02 -0.75
N VAL A 33 16.20 -4.22 -0.77
CA VAL A 33 16.90 -5.21 0.05
C VAL A 33 17.73 -4.52 1.14
N GLY A 34 17.78 -5.12 2.32
CA GLY A 34 18.58 -4.63 3.45
C GLY A 34 18.20 -5.36 4.74
N VAL A 35 19.04 -5.20 5.78
CA VAL A 35 18.81 -5.81 7.10
C VAL A 35 17.53 -5.25 7.76
N ASN A 36 17.00 -6.01 8.74
CA ASN A 36 15.84 -5.53 9.49
C ASN A 36 16.18 -4.27 10.27
N GLY A 37 15.23 -3.32 10.28
CA GLY A 37 15.41 -2.02 10.95
C GLY A 37 16.16 -0.95 10.16
N ILE A 38 16.72 -1.25 8.97
CA ILE A 38 17.48 -0.26 8.17
C ILE A 38 16.63 0.88 7.59
N GLY A 39 15.29 0.79 7.66
CA GLY A 39 14.41 1.84 7.15
C GLY A 39 13.63 1.50 5.88
N LYS A 40 13.62 0.23 5.42
CA LYS A 40 12.89 -0.17 4.19
C LYS A 40 11.41 0.23 4.21
N SER A 41 10.69 -0.11 5.27
CA SER A 41 9.27 0.26 5.41
C SER A 41 9.09 1.77 5.54
N THR A 42 10.01 2.46 6.21
CA THR A 42 10.01 3.93 6.30
C THR A 42 10.16 4.56 4.91
N PHE A 43 11.05 4.02 4.09
CA PHE A 43 11.25 4.50 2.72
C PHE A 43 10.00 4.30 1.87
N LEU A 44 9.41 3.09 1.86
CA LEU A 44 8.17 2.80 1.12
C LEU A 44 7.00 3.68 1.59
N ASN A 45 6.82 3.82 2.91
CA ASN A 45 5.77 4.68 3.46
C ASN A 45 5.98 6.16 3.09
N SER A 46 7.23 6.61 2.99
CA SER A 46 7.54 7.98 2.59
C SER A 46 7.14 8.30 1.14
N ILE A 47 7.06 7.30 0.28
CA ILE A 47 6.59 7.47 -1.10
C ILE A 47 5.09 7.77 -1.13
N ILE A 48 4.30 7.04 -0.34
CA ILE A 48 2.83 7.16 -0.32
C ILE A 48 2.30 8.16 0.72
N GLN A 49 3.10 8.51 1.72
CA GLN A 49 2.77 9.46 2.78
C GLN A 49 3.82 10.58 2.87
N PRO A 50 3.89 11.46 1.87
CA PRO A 50 4.94 12.49 1.79
C PRO A 50 4.89 13.50 2.94
N SER A 51 3.76 13.65 3.63
CA SER A 51 3.63 14.48 4.84
C SER A 51 4.52 14.02 6.00
N THR A 52 5.05 12.80 5.94
CA THR A 52 5.95 12.27 6.96
C THR A 52 7.42 12.57 6.69
N LEU A 53 7.76 13.16 5.54
CA LEU A 53 9.12 13.50 5.15
C LEU A 53 9.66 14.71 5.91
N ASP A 54 10.95 14.70 6.18
CA ASP A 54 11.66 15.90 6.69
C ASP A 54 12.01 16.83 5.53
N LYS A 55 12.45 16.25 4.39
CA LYS A 55 12.79 16.99 3.16
C LYS A 55 12.59 16.11 1.93
N GLY A 56 12.51 16.76 0.77
CA GLY A 56 12.43 16.13 -0.54
C GLY A 56 11.02 16.12 -1.10
N SER A 57 10.88 15.48 -2.24
CA SER A 57 9.60 15.35 -2.94
C SER A 57 9.51 14.02 -3.66
N VAL A 58 8.28 13.55 -3.83
CA VAL A 58 7.95 12.37 -4.61
C VAL A 58 6.90 12.74 -5.64
N LYS A 59 7.07 12.25 -6.87
CA LYS A 59 6.05 12.29 -7.92
C LYS A 59 5.71 10.88 -8.38
N ILE A 60 4.45 10.66 -8.68
CA ILE A 60 3.92 9.42 -9.24
C ILE A 60 3.22 9.80 -10.55
N ASP A 61 3.75 9.31 -11.67
CA ASP A 61 3.32 9.68 -13.03
C ASP A 61 3.19 11.21 -13.21
N ASP A 62 4.27 11.94 -12.87
CA ASP A 62 4.39 13.39 -12.90
C ASP A 62 3.52 14.15 -11.88
N ILE A 63 2.63 13.46 -11.15
CA ILE A 63 1.75 14.05 -10.14
C ILE A 63 2.48 14.06 -8.79
N PRO A 64 2.59 15.22 -8.10
CA PRO A 64 3.14 15.24 -6.75
C PRO A 64 2.38 14.30 -5.82
N SER A 65 3.08 13.48 -5.04
CA SER A 65 2.44 12.54 -4.11
C SER A 65 1.66 13.23 -2.98
N THR A 66 1.84 14.55 -2.81
CA THR A 66 1.02 15.40 -1.94
C THR A 66 -0.35 15.75 -2.53
N ASP A 67 -0.52 15.59 -3.85
CA ASP A 67 -1.80 15.78 -4.52
C ASP A 67 -2.70 14.57 -4.28
N PHE A 68 -3.95 14.84 -3.90
CA PHE A 68 -4.92 13.78 -3.64
C PHE A 68 -5.17 12.86 -4.85
N THR A 69 -4.99 13.36 -6.06
CA THR A 69 -5.17 12.59 -7.30
C THR A 69 -4.08 11.55 -7.53
N ALA A 70 -2.92 11.70 -6.91
CA ALA A 70 -1.82 10.73 -7.02
C ALA A 70 -2.24 9.31 -6.59
N LYS A 71 -3.18 9.18 -5.64
CA LYS A 71 -3.68 7.89 -5.16
C LYS A 71 -4.31 7.01 -6.25
N TYR A 72 -4.75 7.59 -7.37
CA TYR A 72 -5.32 6.85 -8.49
C TYR A 72 -4.25 6.27 -9.45
N HIS A 73 -2.97 6.55 -9.18
CA HIS A 73 -1.84 6.13 -10.01
C HIS A 73 -0.98 5.03 -9.38
N TYR A 74 -1.35 4.57 -8.18
CA TYR A 74 -0.65 3.45 -7.53
C TYR A 74 -1.64 2.64 -6.69
N ALA A 75 -1.28 1.38 -6.42
CA ALA A 75 -1.93 0.56 -5.42
C ALA A 75 -0.92 0.21 -4.33
N PHE A 76 -1.36 0.17 -3.09
CA PHE A 76 -0.51 -0.12 -1.94
C PHE A 76 -1.03 -1.32 -1.16
N VAL A 77 -0.15 -2.31 -0.94
CA VAL A 77 -0.47 -3.45 -0.07
C VAL A 77 -0.03 -3.09 1.36
N PRO A 78 -0.97 -2.89 2.30
CA PRO A 78 -0.64 -2.51 3.67
C PRO A 78 0.09 -3.63 4.42
N ASP A 79 0.79 -3.27 5.49
CA ASP A 79 1.28 -4.26 6.45
C ASP A 79 0.06 -4.92 7.14
N THR A 80 0.13 -6.22 7.36
CA THR A 80 -0.97 -6.99 7.96
C THR A 80 -1.38 -6.53 9.36
N LYS A 81 -0.51 -5.80 10.06
CA LYS A 81 -0.80 -5.19 11.38
C LYS A 81 -1.72 -3.96 11.28
N ASP A 82 -1.81 -3.33 10.09
CA ASP A 82 -2.57 -2.11 9.87
C ASP A 82 -4.02 -2.42 9.41
N MET A 83 -4.40 -3.69 9.34
CA MET A 83 -5.75 -4.12 8.97
C MET A 83 -6.74 -4.00 10.13
N PHE A 84 -8.00 -3.72 9.81
CA PHE A 84 -9.11 -3.70 10.79
C PHE A 84 -9.51 -5.11 11.20
N LEU A 85 -8.87 -5.65 12.25
CA LEU A 85 -8.98 -7.04 12.67
C LEU A 85 -10.39 -7.48 13.08
N ASN A 86 -11.26 -6.54 13.47
CA ASN A 86 -12.63 -6.80 13.92
C ASN A 86 -13.63 -6.92 12.76
N LEU A 87 -13.26 -6.53 11.56
CA LEU A 87 -14.09 -6.69 10.37
C LEU A 87 -13.93 -8.08 9.77
N THR A 88 -14.95 -8.56 9.07
CA THR A 88 -14.81 -9.67 8.15
C THR A 88 -13.99 -9.27 6.93
N GLY A 89 -13.42 -10.23 6.20
CA GLY A 89 -12.71 -9.94 4.96
C GLY A 89 -13.56 -9.19 3.95
N LYS A 90 -14.85 -9.54 3.85
CA LYS A 90 -15.80 -8.88 2.95
C LYS A 90 -16.10 -7.44 3.36
N GLU A 91 -16.40 -7.20 4.64
CA GLU A 91 -16.66 -5.84 5.16
C GLU A 91 -15.44 -4.94 4.96
N TYR A 92 -14.24 -5.47 5.17
CA TYR A 92 -13.00 -4.73 4.94
C TYR A 92 -12.83 -4.32 3.48
N LEU A 93 -13.01 -5.26 2.54
CA LEU A 93 -12.91 -4.98 1.11
C LEU A 93 -14.02 -4.03 0.63
N GLN A 94 -15.24 -4.16 1.18
CA GLN A 94 -16.33 -3.25 0.88
C GLN A 94 -16.00 -1.82 1.34
N PHE A 95 -15.50 -1.67 2.55
CA PHE A 95 -15.05 -0.37 3.08
C PHE A 95 -14.00 0.27 2.18
N VAL A 96 -12.98 -0.50 1.74
CA VAL A 96 -11.95 -0.01 0.82
C VAL A 96 -12.57 0.41 -0.52
N SER A 97 -13.42 -0.42 -1.11
CA SER A 97 -14.05 -0.11 -2.41
C SER A 97 -14.88 1.18 -2.36
N GLU A 98 -15.52 1.47 -1.22
CA GLU A 98 -16.25 2.72 -1.02
C GLU A 98 -15.32 3.94 -0.95
N LEU A 99 -14.14 3.80 -0.32
CA LEU A 99 -13.13 4.88 -0.26
C LEU A 99 -12.57 5.25 -1.64
N TYR A 100 -12.51 4.29 -2.56
CA TYR A 100 -12.01 4.49 -3.93
C TYR A 100 -13.12 4.69 -4.97
N ASN A 101 -14.38 4.89 -4.51
CA ASN A 101 -15.56 5.06 -5.37
C ASN A 101 -15.81 3.88 -6.33
N GLN A 102 -15.46 2.66 -5.92
CA GLN A 102 -15.66 1.41 -6.69
C GLN A 102 -16.86 0.59 -6.22
N LYS A 103 -17.75 1.17 -5.41
CA LYS A 103 -18.89 0.48 -4.80
C LYS A 103 -19.77 -0.25 -5.82
N GLU A 104 -20.03 0.38 -6.97
CA GLU A 104 -20.87 -0.21 -8.02
C GLU A 104 -20.25 -1.44 -8.68
N LYS A 105 -18.92 -1.57 -8.64
CA LYS A 105 -18.17 -2.68 -9.20
C LYS A 105 -17.75 -3.72 -8.16
N PHE A 106 -18.10 -3.53 -6.90
CA PHE A 106 -17.61 -4.33 -5.79
C PHE A 106 -17.83 -5.83 -5.99
N ASP A 107 -19.06 -6.25 -6.33
CA ASP A 107 -19.39 -7.66 -6.52
C ASP A 107 -18.66 -8.28 -7.73
N GLU A 108 -18.46 -7.49 -8.81
CA GLU A 108 -17.67 -7.91 -9.97
C GLU A 108 -16.20 -8.12 -9.59
N LEU A 109 -15.60 -7.17 -8.87
CA LEU A 109 -14.21 -7.27 -8.41
C LEU A 109 -14.00 -8.43 -7.44
N LEU A 110 -14.95 -8.66 -6.52
CA LEU A 110 -14.94 -9.84 -5.65
C LEU A 110 -14.95 -11.14 -6.46
N ALA A 111 -15.86 -11.26 -7.42
CA ALA A 111 -15.98 -12.46 -8.25
C ALA A 111 -14.70 -12.75 -9.06
N ILE A 112 -13.97 -11.72 -9.49
CA ILE A 112 -12.74 -11.85 -10.27
C ILE A 112 -11.53 -12.21 -9.39
N TYR A 113 -11.33 -11.52 -8.26
CA TYR A 113 -10.08 -11.59 -7.51
C TYR A 113 -10.10 -12.59 -6.36
N ILE A 114 -11.21 -12.78 -5.69
CA ILE A 114 -11.27 -13.65 -4.52
C ILE A 114 -10.94 -15.12 -4.85
N PRO A 115 -11.44 -15.72 -5.94
CA PRO A 115 -11.05 -17.09 -6.32
C PRO A 115 -9.55 -17.20 -6.64
N LYS A 116 -8.97 -16.21 -7.31
CA LYS A 116 -7.54 -16.20 -7.63
C LYS A 116 -6.65 -16.15 -6.37
N LEU A 117 -7.16 -15.53 -5.32
CA LEU A 117 -6.46 -15.37 -4.04
C LEU A 117 -6.82 -16.46 -3.02
N LYS A 118 -7.72 -17.38 -3.38
CA LYS A 118 -8.17 -18.52 -2.54
C LYS A 118 -8.69 -18.04 -1.17
N LEU A 119 -9.59 -17.05 -1.19
CA LEU A 119 -10.22 -16.47 0.01
C LEU A 119 -11.73 -16.72 0.07
N GLU A 120 -12.34 -17.47 -0.86
CA GLU A 120 -13.78 -17.66 -0.99
C GLU A 120 -14.43 -18.15 0.31
N ASN A 121 -13.79 -19.11 0.97
CA ASN A 121 -14.32 -19.74 2.20
C ASN A 121 -14.03 -18.92 3.47
N SER A 122 -13.37 -17.78 3.33
CA SER A 122 -12.88 -17.00 4.48
C SER A 122 -13.48 -15.59 4.54
N LEU A 123 -14.14 -15.13 3.48
CA LEU A 123 -14.63 -13.75 3.38
C LEU A 123 -15.56 -13.35 4.54
N GLU A 124 -16.38 -14.26 5.00
CA GLU A 124 -17.34 -14.02 6.09
C GLU A 124 -16.71 -14.23 7.49
N GLN A 125 -15.43 -14.62 7.56
CA GLN A 125 -14.69 -14.74 8.82
C GLN A 125 -14.03 -13.44 9.18
N THR A 126 -13.87 -13.15 10.48
CA THR A 126 -13.15 -11.97 10.96
C THR A 126 -11.67 -12.05 10.62
N ILE A 127 -11.07 -10.93 10.25
CA ILE A 127 -9.64 -10.83 9.90
C ILE A 127 -8.74 -11.24 11.08
N SER A 128 -9.20 -11.09 12.31
CA SER A 128 -8.47 -11.59 13.49
C SER A 128 -8.18 -13.09 13.43
N SER A 129 -9.06 -13.88 12.82
CA SER A 129 -8.90 -15.35 12.66
C SER A 129 -8.02 -15.74 11.47
N TYR A 130 -7.66 -14.80 10.60
CA TYR A 130 -6.86 -15.09 9.41
C TYR A 130 -5.42 -15.45 9.76
N SER A 131 -4.87 -16.44 9.07
CA SER A 131 -3.42 -16.67 9.07
C SER A 131 -2.68 -15.49 8.43
N LEU A 132 -1.38 -15.37 8.67
CA LEU A 132 -0.55 -14.34 8.04
C LEU A 132 -0.69 -14.34 6.51
N GLY A 133 -0.64 -15.53 5.90
CA GLY A 133 -0.80 -15.66 4.44
C GLY A 133 -2.19 -15.26 3.95
N MET A 134 -3.25 -15.47 4.73
CA MET A 134 -4.59 -14.99 4.38
C MET A 134 -4.66 -13.46 4.47
N LYS A 135 -4.07 -12.85 5.49
CA LYS A 135 -3.99 -11.38 5.61
C LYS A 135 -3.21 -10.76 4.45
N GLN A 136 -2.09 -11.37 4.05
CA GLN A 136 -1.32 -10.91 2.89
C GLN A 136 -2.15 -10.98 1.59
N ARG A 137 -2.88 -12.07 1.37
CA ARG A 137 -3.77 -12.20 0.20
C ARG A 137 -4.94 -11.22 0.24
N LEU A 138 -5.48 -10.93 1.44
CA LEU A 138 -6.51 -9.90 1.60
C LEU A 138 -5.97 -8.51 1.25
N GLY A 139 -4.73 -8.18 1.65
CA GLY A 139 -4.07 -6.94 1.26
C GLY A 139 -3.84 -6.84 -0.26
N LEU A 140 -3.53 -7.96 -0.92
CA LEU A 140 -3.48 -7.99 -2.39
C LEU A 140 -4.87 -7.77 -3.01
N ALA A 141 -5.94 -8.37 -2.46
CA ALA A 141 -7.30 -8.12 -2.91
C ALA A 141 -7.67 -6.64 -2.79
N GLN A 142 -7.32 -6.02 -1.65
CA GLN A 142 -7.49 -4.59 -1.44
C GLN A 142 -6.83 -3.77 -2.57
N ALA A 143 -5.53 -3.98 -2.80
CA ALA A 143 -4.78 -3.25 -3.82
C ALA A 143 -5.32 -3.43 -5.26
N MET A 144 -6.06 -4.52 -5.52
CA MET A 144 -6.73 -4.76 -6.80
C MET A 144 -8.10 -4.09 -6.91
N MET A 145 -8.62 -3.53 -5.82
CA MET A 145 -9.90 -2.81 -5.74
C MET A 145 -9.71 -1.29 -5.66
N GLU A 146 -8.48 -0.82 -5.50
CA GLU A 146 -8.07 0.58 -5.53
C GLU A 146 -7.96 1.08 -6.98
#